data_d1045f0edc2efa7e99b3cc211a0408f9
#
_entry.id   d1045f0edc2efa7e99b3cc211a0408f9
#
_cell.length_a   1.000
_cell.length_b   1.000
_cell.length_c   1.000
_cell.angle_alpha   90.00
_cell.angle_beta   90.00
_cell.angle_gamma   90.00
#
_symmetry.space_group_name_H-M   'P 1'
#
loop_
_entity.id
_entity.type
_entity.pdbx_description
1 polymer ?
#
loop_
_entity_poly.entity_id
_entity_poly.type
_entity_poly.pdbx_seq_one_letter_code
_entity_poly.pdbx_strand_id
1 'polypeptide(L)'
;MISEIIIVLIVILLSMTIHEAMHAFMGYALGDNTAKEEGRLTLNPIRHIDPVMTILLPLIMVILHAPVFGGAKPVPFNPNRVRFGDWGAALVALSGPITNLVIAFIAFGVGVFSGVINNAGAVQPTIFGLIISTAVSVNLGFFVFNMLPIPPLDGSRILYAVAPNSVRSVMQKIEQNGVLLVMIIVVLFSDVIGQVMSGCIRAILRVFMNIFGV
;
A
#
# COMPACT_ATOMS: atom_id res chain seq x y z
N MET A 1 15.57 -19.46 -4.72
CA MET A 1 14.56 -19.10 -5.75
C MET A 1 13.12 -19.39 -5.31
N ILE A 2 12.68 -20.65 -5.13
CA ILE A 2 11.31 -20.96 -4.67
C ILE A 2 11.00 -20.39 -3.28
N SER A 3 11.92 -20.55 -2.33
CA SER A 3 11.76 -19.98 -0.97
C SER A 3 11.66 -18.46 -0.94
N GLU A 4 12.36 -17.78 -1.79
CA GLU A 4 12.31 -16.32 -1.93
C GLU A 4 10.93 -15.87 -2.43
N ILE A 5 10.41 -16.53 -3.47
CA ILE A 5 9.08 -16.24 -4.01
C ILE A 5 8.01 -16.44 -2.93
N ILE A 6 8.08 -17.52 -2.15
CA ILE A 6 7.13 -17.81 -1.07
C ILE A 6 7.19 -16.71 0.01
N ILE A 7 8.39 -16.28 0.41
CA ILE A 7 8.57 -15.20 1.40
C ILE A 7 7.95 -13.90 0.89
N VAL A 8 8.24 -13.52 -0.37
CA VAL A 8 7.69 -12.32 -0.98
C VAL A 8 6.16 -12.37 -1.01
N LEU A 9 5.57 -13.49 -1.44
CA LEU A 9 4.12 -13.65 -1.49
C LEU A 9 3.46 -13.56 -0.11
N ILE A 10 4.07 -14.19 0.91
CA ILE A 10 3.55 -14.11 2.29
C ILE A 10 3.62 -12.67 2.81
N VAL A 11 4.75 -11.99 2.61
CA VAL A 11 4.90 -10.59 3.05
C VAL A 11 3.90 -9.69 2.35
N ILE A 12 3.72 -9.81 1.03
CA ILE A 12 2.72 -9.06 0.27
C ILE A 12 1.33 -9.32 0.84
N LEU A 13 0.93 -10.57 1.00
CA LEU A 13 -0.40 -10.95 1.49
C LEU A 13 -0.68 -10.36 2.88
N LEU A 14 0.27 -10.49 3.80
CA LEU A 14 0.11 -9.95 5.16
C LEU A 14 0.07 -8.42 5.16
N SER A 15 0.97 -7.76 4.42
CA SER A 15 1.04 -6.31 4.34
C SER A 15 -0.23 -5.70 3.74
N MET A 16 -0.76 -6.29 2.65
CA MET A 16 -2.02 -5.87 2.05
C MET A 16 -3.20 -6.12 2.98
N THR A 17 -3.24 -7.27 3.68
CA THR A 17 -4.31 -7.58 4.62
C THR A 17 -4.38 -6.55 5.74
N ILE A 18 -3.24 -6.19 6.33
CA ILE A 18 -3.18 -5.20 7.40
C ILE A 18 -3.56 -3.82 6.86
N HIS A 19 -3.07 -3.44 5.69
CA HIS A 19 -3.43 -2.19 5.01
C HIS A 19 -4.95 -2.05 4.85
N GLU A 20 -5.61 -3.02 4.22
CA GLU A 20 -7.06 -3.02 4.03
C GLU A 20 -7.84 -3.05 5.36
N ALA A 21 -7.38 -3.85 6.31
CA ALA A 21 -8.01 -3.89 7.63
C ALA A 21 -7.94 -2.53 8.33
N MET A 22 -6.86 -1.76 8.17
CA MET A 22 -6.75 -0.43 8.78
C MET A 22 -7.71 0.58 8.17
N HIS A 23 -8.01 0.51 6.87
CA HIS A 23 -9.11 1.27 6.29
C HIS A 23 -10.45 0.92 6.96
N ALA A 24 -10.73 -0.38 7.13
CA ALA A 24 -11.94 -0.86 7.81
C ALA A 24 -12.03 -0.36 9.26
N PHE A 25 -10.95 -0.49 10.03
CA PHE A 25 -10.91 -0.06 11.43
C PHE A 25 -11.04 1.47 11.58
N MET A 26 -10.37 2.24 10.72
CA MET A 26 -10.48 3.69 10.75
C MET A 26 -11.89 4.15 10.34
N GLY A 27 -12.49 3.57 9.28
CA GLY A 27 -13.85 3.85 8.88
C GLY A 27 -14.84 3.58 10.01
N TYR A 28 -14.71 2.42 10.66
CA TYR A 28 -15.52 2.06 11.83
C TYR A 28 -15.36 3.03 12.99
N ALA A 29 -14.13 3.41 13.32
CA ALA A 29 -13.84 4.38 14.38
C ALA A 29 -14.44 5.77 14.09
N LEU A 30 -14.52 6.14 12.82
CA LEU A 30 -15.13 7.39 12.37
C LEU A 30 -16.65 7.29 12.12
N GLY A 31 -17.27 6.13 12.36
CA GLY A 31 -18.74 5.95 12.34
C GLY A 31 -19.30 5.20 11.13
N ASP A 32 -18.47 4.78 10.18
CA ASP A 32 -18.92 3.96 9.04
C ASP A 32 -18.90 2.47 9.39
N ASN A 33 -20.08 1.88 9.49
CA ASN A 33 -20.26 0.47 9.80
C ASN A 33 -20.22 -0.45 8.56
N THR A 34 -20.03 0.09 7.36
CA THR A 34 -20.14 -0.66 6.10
C THR A 34 -19.20 -1.87 6.08
N ALA A 35 -17.92 -1.67 6.41
CA ALA A 35 -16.95 -2.77 6.47
C ALA A 35 -17.31 -3.85 7.50
N LYS A 36 -17.90 -3.47 8.65
CA LYS A 36 -18.37 -4.40 9.67
C LYS A 36 -19.58 -5.19 9.18
N GLU A 37 -20.56 -4.53 8.58
CA GLU A 37 -21.78 -5.13 8.01
C GLU A 37 -21.45 -6.18 6.95
N GLU A 38 -20.37 -5.97 6.16
CA GLU A 38 -19.89 -6.91 5.15
C GLU A 38 -18.87 -7.94 5.66
N GLY A 39 -18.60 -7.98 6.97
CA GLY A 39 -17.66 -8.92 7.58
C GLY A 39 -16.21 -8.71 7.15
N ARG A 40 -15.86 -7.43 6.80
CA ARG A 40 -14.53 -7.01 6.34
C ARG A 40 -13.69 -6.33 7.43
N LEU A 41 -14.27 -6.13 8.63
CA LEU A 41 -13.56 -5.60 9.81
C LEU A 41 -12.77 -6.73 10.48
N THR A 42 -11.70 -7.20 9.83
CA THR A 42 -10.94 -8.39 10.25
C THR A 42 -9.51 -8.36 9.70
N LEU A 43 -8.59 -9.02 10.41
CA LEU A 43 -7.22 -9.29 9.93
C LEU A 43 -7.10 -10.64 9.20
N ASN A 44 -8.21 -11.32 8.91
CA ASN A 44 -8.18 -12.58 8.18
C ASN A 44 -7.87 -12.34 6.68
N PRO A 45 -6.71 -12.78 6.16
CA PRO A 45 -6.32 -12.51 4.77
C PRO A 45 -7.32 -13.04 3.74
N ILE A 46 -7.99 -14.15 4.02
CA ILE A 46 -8.96 -14.76 3.10
C ILE A 46 -10.11 -13.78 2.77
N ARG A 47 -10.47 -12.92 3.71
CA ARG A 47 -11.52 -11.91 3.51
C ARG A 47 -11.08 -10.76 2.60
N HIS A 48 -9.78 -10.56 2.40
CA HIS A 48 -9.19 -9.48 1.60
C HIS A 48 -8.65 -9.96 0.25
N ILE A 49 -8.70 -11.26 -0.05
CA ILE A 49 -8.31 -11.81 -1.36
C ILE A 49 -9.41 -11.52 -2.37
N ASP A 50 -9.01 -10.95 -3.51
CA ASP A 50 -9.80 -10.91 -4.74
C ASP A 50 -9.21 -11.91 -5.73
N PRO A 51 -9.97 -12.94 -6.20
CA PRO A 51 -9.44 -13.94 -7.12
C PRO A 51 -8.85 -13.36 -8.40
N VAL A 52 -9.42 -12.26 -8.90
CA VAL A 52 -8.97 -11.62 -10.14
C VAL A 52 -7.76 -10.72 -9.88
N MET A 53 -7.88 -9.78 -8.93
CA MET A 53 -6.86 -8.76 -8.68
C MET A 53 -5.66 -9.28 -7.90
N THR A 54 -5.89 -10.23 -6.97
CA THR A 54 -4.82 -10.76 -6.10
C THR A 54 -4.10 -11.95 -6.72
N ILE A 55 -4.77 -12.72 -7.60
CA ILE A 55 -4.21 -13.97 -8.13
C ILE A 55 -4.09 -13.94 -9.65
N LEU A 56 -5.22 -13.78 -10.36
CA LEU A 56 -5.26 -13.93 -11.82
C LEU A 56 -4.45 -12.84 -12.53
N LEU A 57 -4.62 -11.58 -12.13
CA LEU A 57 -3.95 -10.45 -12.77
C LEU A 57 -2.42 -10.51 -12.60
N PRO A 58 -1.84 -10.70 -11.40
CA PRO A 58 -0.41 -10.91 -11.24
C PRO A 58 0.13 -12.08 -12.06
N LEU A 59 -0.61 -13.18 -12.10
CA LEU A 59 -0.21 -14.37 -12.89
C LEU A 59 -0.14 -14.06 -14.40
N ILE A 60 -1.16 -13.38 -14.94
CA ILE A 60 -1.16 -12.94 -16.35
C ILE A 60 0.02 -12.01 -16.62
N MET A 61 0.29 -11.05 -15.73
CA MET A 61 1.40 -10.11 -15.90
C MET A 61 2.76 -10.80 -15.90
N VAL A 62 2.96 -11.79 -15.03
CA VAL A 62 4.18 -12.62 -15.04
C VAL A 62 4.33 -13.35 -16.37
N ILE A 63 3.26 -13.97 -16.90
CA ILE A 63 3.27 -14.67 -18.19
C ILE A 63 3.60 -13.72 -19.34
N LEU A 64 3.09 -12.50 -19.30
CA LEU A 64 3.33 -11.46 -20.31
C LEU A 64 4.66 -10.74 -20.14
N HIS A 65 5.48 -11.10 -19.14
CA HIS A 65 6.71 -10.40 -18.76
C HIS A 65 6.51 -8.89 -18.52
N ALA A 66 5.30 -8.52 -18.09
CA ALA A 66 4.94 -7.15 -17.74
C ALA A 66 5.26 -6.84 -16.27
N PRO A 67 5.36 -5.57 -15.87
CA PRO A 67 5.48 -5.19 -14.47
C PRO A 67 4.32 -5.79 -13.66
N VAL A 68 4.63 -6.59 -12.63
CA VAL A 68 3.62 -7.28 -11.83
C VAL A 68 2.84 -6.27 -11.02
N PHE A 69 1.55 -6.20 -11.29
CA PHE A 69 0.59 -5.38 -10.56
C PHE A 69 -0.53 -6.27 -10.02
N GLY A 70 -1.00 -5.97 -8.83
CA GLY A 70 -2.10 -6.67 -8.19
C GLY A 70 -2.62 -5.88 -7.00
N GLY A 71 -3.77 -6.28 -6.49
CA GLY A 71 -4.41 -5.60 -5.38
C GLY A 71 -5.17 -6.55 -4.48
N ALA A 72 -5.45 -6.12 -3.25
CA ALA A 72 -6.45 -6.75 -2.41
C ALA A 72 -7.85 -6.40 -2.91
N LYS A 73 -8.84 -7.13 -2.44
CA LYS A 73 -10.24 -6.72 -2.56
C LYS A 73 -10.45 -5.47 -1.70
N PRO A 74 -10.76 -4.30 -2.30
CA PRO A 74 -10.92 -3.07 -1.52
C PRO A 74 -11.97 -3.23 -0.41
N VAL A 75 -11.71 -2.63 0.74
CA VAL A 75 -12.68 -2.59 1.82
C VAL A 75 -13.82 -1.64 1.45
N PRO A 76 -15.09 -2.06 1.55
CA PRO A 76 -16.23 -1.19 1.29
C PRO A 76 -16.28 -0.05 2.31
N PHE A 77 -16.51 1.14 1.81
CA PHE A 77 -16.45 2.38 2.57
C PHE A 77 -17.51 3.35 2.06
N ASN A 78 -18.27 3.95 2.98
CA ASN A 78 -19.28 4.96 2.66
C ASN A 78 -18.86 6.35 3.19
N PRO A 79 -18.37 7.25 2.33
CA PRO A 79 -17.91 8.57 2.77
C PRO A 79 -19.02 9.42 3.42
N ASN A 80 -20.31 9.15 3.14
CA ASN A 80 -21.42 9.88 3.73
C ASN A 80 -21.71 9.47 5.20
N ARG A 81 -21.20 8.33 5.65
CA ARG A 81 -21.37 7.84 7.03
C ARG A 81 -20.21 8.24 7.94
N VAL A 82 -19.11 8.73 7.37
CA VAL A 82 -17.89 9.07 8.12
C VAL A 82 -18.00 10.45 8.73
N ARG A 83 -17.61 10.57 10.00
CA ARG A 83 -17.47 11.88 10.67
C ARG A 83 -16.43 12.72 9.92
N PHE A 84 -16.60 14.03 9.94
CA PHE A 84 -15.73 15.04 9.30
C PHE A 84 -15.77 15.05 7.75
N GLY A 85 -16.76 14.38 7.12
CA GLY A 85 -16.97 14.43 5.66
C GLY A 85 -15.72 14.05 4.85
N ASP A 86 -15.31 14.89 3.88
CA ASP A 86 -14.16 14.61 2.99
C ASP A 86 -12.84 14.43 3.76
N TRP A 87 -12.64 15.14 4.87
CA TRP A 87 -11.47 14.96 5.73
C TRP A 87 -11.49 13.62 6.46
N GLY A 88 -12.67 13.17 6.90
CA GLY A 88 -12.82 11.83 7.47
C GLY A 88 -12.51 10.75 6.43
N ALA A 89 -12.99 10.92 5.19
CA ALA A 89 -12.66 10.03 4.09
C ALA A 89 -11.14 10.01 3.79
N ALA A 90 -10.48 11.17 3.85
CA ALA A 90 -9.02 11.26 3.71
C ALA A 90 -8.28 10.54 4.84
N LEU A 91 -8.76 10.64 6.09
CA LEU A 91 -8.18 9.91 7.24
C LEU A 91 -8.34 8.40 7.10
N VAL A 92 -9.50 7.93 6.63
CA VAL A 92 -9.69 6.51 6.30
C VAL A 92 -8.69 6.07 5.26
N ALA A 93 -8.58 6.80 4.14
CA ALA A 93 -7.65 6.48 3.07
C ALA A 93 -6.17 6.50 3.53
N LEU A 94 -5.79 7.45 4.38
CA LEU A 94 -4.43 7.53 4.93
C LEU A 94 -4.06 6.35 5.85
N SER A 95 -5.03 5.74 6.50
CA SER A 95 -4.77 4.72 7.53
C SER A 95 -4.03 3.50 7.00
N GLY A 96 -4.33 3.04 5.77
CA GLY A 96 -3.63 1.95 5.12
C GLY A 96 -2.16 2.27 4.82
N PRO A 97 -1.88 3.32 4.03
CA PRO A 97 -0.50 3.73 3.73
C PRO A 97 0.35 4.00 4.97
N ILE A 98 -0.18 4.75 5.94
CA ILE A 98 0.55 5.03 7.19
C ILE A 98 0.89 3.74 7.94
N THR A 99 -0.01 2.77 7.95
CA THR A 99 0.27 1.45 8.56
C THR A 99 1.42 0.74 7.84
N ASN A 100 1.47 0.79 6.51
CA ASN A 100 2.61 0.23 5.78
C ASN A 100 3.92 0.96 6.13
N LEU A 101 3.91 2.28 6.25
CA LEU A 101 5.09 3.03 6.68
C LEU A 101 5.56 2.59 8.07
N VAL A 102 4.63 2.40 9.02
CA VAL A 102 4.93 1.93 10.38
C VAL A 102 5.50 0.49 10.36
N ILE A 103 4.91 -0.41 9.57
CA ILE A 103 5.42 -1.78 9.42
C ILE A 103 6.85 -1.75 8.86
N ALA A 104 7.12 -0.95 7.83
CA ALA A 104 8.46 -0.81 7.26
C ALA A 104 9.46 -0.27 8.29
N PHE A 105 9.07 0.73 9.07
CA PHE A 105 9.90 1.31 10.12
C PHE A 105 10.24 0.29 11.23
N ILE A 106 9.23 -0.45 11.70
CA ILE A 106 9.43 -1.52 12.71
C ILE A 106 10.32 -2.63 12.14
N ALA A 107 10.07 -3.09 10.92
CA ALA A 107 10.88 -4.13 10.28
C ALA A 107 12.34 -3.69 10.10
N PHE A 108 12.57 -2.44 9.69
CA PHE A 108 13.91 -1.87 9.58
C PHE A 108 14.62 -1.84 10.95
N GLY A 109 13.94 -1.35 11.99
CA GLY A 109 14.48 -1.33 13.36
C GLY A 109 14.81 -2.73 13.88
N VAL A 110 13.94 -3.72 13.66
CA VAL A 110 14.22 -5.13 13.99
C VAL A 110 15.46 -5.61 13.25
N GLY A 111 15.63 -5.25 11.97
CA GLY A 111 16.82 -5.58 11.19
C GLY A 111 18.11 -5.00 11.76
N VAL A 112 18.07 -3.75 12.22
CA VAL A 112 19.23 -3.08 12.83
C VAL A 112 19.56 -3.71 14.21
N PHE A 113 18.57 -3.83 15.10
CA PHE A 113 18.78 -4.36 16.45
C PHE A 113 19.18 -5.85 16.48
N SER A 114 18.78 -6.63 15.46
CA SER A 114 19.22 -8.02 15.32
C SER A 114 20.61 -8.16 14.65
N GLY A 115 21.22 -7.06 14.20
CA GLY A 115 22.48 -7.07 13.47
C GLY A 115 22.38 -7.57 12.03
N VAL A 116 21.16 -7.81 11.52
CA VAL A 116 20.92 -8.22 10.12
C VAL A 116 21.14 -7.06 9.15
N ILE A 117 20.84 -5.83 9.58
CA ILE A 117 21.23 -4.60 8.88
C ILE A 117 22.46 -4.05 9.61
N ASN A 118 23.60 -3.98 8.91
CA ASN A 118 24.83 -3.48 9.49
C ASN A 118 24.89 -1.94 9.49
N ASN A 119 25.92 -1.37 10.11
CA ASN A 119 26.13 0.08 10.22
C ASN A 119 26.29 0.83 8.87
N ALA A 120 26.44 0.10 7.77
CA ALA A 120 26.45 0.66 6.42
C ALA A 120 25.10 0.49 5.70
N GLY A 121 24.06 0.04 6.42
CA GLY A 121 22.73 -0.22 5.84
C GLY A 121 22.65 -1.48 4.97
N ALA A 122 23.73 -2.28 4.90
CA ALA A 122 23.75 -3.50 4.10
C ALA A 122 23.06 -4.65 4.88
N VAL A 123 22.27 -5.43 4.15
CA VAL A 123 21.48 -6.57 4.70
C VAL A 123 22.30 -7.85 4.58
N GLN A 124 22.40 -8.63 5.64
CA GLN A 124 23.03 -9.93 5.60
C GLN A 124 22.27 -10.91 4.70
N PRO A 125 22.95 -11.74 3.86
CA PRO A 125 22.33 -12.68 2.96
C PRO A 125 21.84 -13.95 3.67
N THR A 126 20.93 -13.78 4.63
CA THR A 126 20.28 -14.84 5.39
C THR A 126 18.79 -14.88 5.07
N ILE A 127 18.10 -15.99 5.38
CA ILE A 127 16.63 -16.06 5.25
C ILE A 127 15.96 -14.96 6.07
N PHE A 128 16.46 -14.67 7.27
CA PHE A 128 15.92 -13.60 8.09
C PHE A 128 16.19 -12.23 7.46
N GLY A 129 17.37 -12.01 6.89
CA GLY A 129 17.69 -10.80 6.13
C GLY A 129 16.77 -10.60 4.93
N LEU A 130 16.46 -11.68 4.23
CA LEU A 130 15.51 -11.65 3.12
C LEU A 130 14.08 -11.27 3.60
N ILE A 131 13.62 -11.84 4.72
CA ILE A 131 12.32 -11.49 5.30
C ILE A 131 12.26 -10.00 5.66
N ILE A 132 13.27 -9.51 6.37
CA ILE A 132 13.35 -8.10 6.80
C ILE A 132 13.41 -7.16 5.60
N SER A 133 14.32 -7.39 4.65
CA SER A 133 14.45 -6.54 3.46
C SER A 133 13.19 -6.54 2.59
N THR A 134 12.54 -7.69 2.46
CA THR A 134 11.26 -7.80 1.74
C THR A 134 10.15 -7.04 2.48
N ALA A 135 10.07 -7.19 3.81
CA ALA A 135 9.06 -6.47 4.61
C ALA A 135 9.23 -4.95 4.49
N VAL A 136 10.46 -4.45 4.56
CA VAL A 136 10.76 -3.02 4.39
C VAL A 136 10.39 -2.58 2.97
N SER A 137 10.87 -3.28 1.94
CA SER A 137 10.70 -2.86 0.54
C SER A 137 9.24 -2.89 0.09
N VAL A 138 8.51 -3.97 0.42
CA VAL A 138 7.09 -4.13 0.07
C VAL A 138 6.24 -3.05 0.74
N ASN A 139 6.46 -2.82 2.04
CA ASN A 139 5.65 -1.86 2.77
C ASN A 139 5.98 -0.40 2.38
N LEU A 140 7.23 -0.06 2.11
CA LEU A 140 7.58 1.25 1.53
C LEU A 140 7.00 1.42 0.13
N GLY A 141 7.03 0.37 -0.69
CA GLY A 141 6.40 0.35 -2.00
C GLY A 141 4.90 0.63 -1.91
N PHE A 142 4.17 -0.06 -1.04
CA PHE A 142 2.74 0.17 -0.81
C PHE A 142 2.46 1.57 -0.29
N PHE A 143 3.24 2.06 0.68
CA PHE A 143 3.11 3.42 1.18
C PHE A 143 3.25 4.44 0.05
N VAL A 144 4.36 4.43 -0.68
CA VAL A 144 4.65 5.44 -1.70
C VAL A 144 3.66 5.35 -2.87
N PHE A 145 3.34 4.14 -3.32
CA PHE A 145 2.39 3.93 -4.42
C PHE A 145 1.00 4.45 -4.06
N ASN A 146 0.47 4.06 -2.90
CA ASN A 146 -0.86 4.49 -2.48
C ASN A 146 -0.92 5.98 -2.10
N MET A 147 0.21 6.63 -1.81
CA MET A 147 0.27 8.08 -1.59
C MET A 147 0.29 8.91 -2.88
N LEU A 148 0.37 8.28 -4.07
CA LEU A 148 0.23 9.01 -5.33
C LEU A 148 -1.16 9.66 -5.42
N PRO A 149 -1.26 10.94 -5.84
CA PRO A 149 -2.53 11.66 -5.91
C PRO A 149 -3.35 11.30 -7.16
N ILE A 150 -3.43 10.02 -7.49
CA ILE A 150 -4.07 9.49 -8.71
C ILE A 150 -5.27 8.63 -8.29
N PRO A 151 -6.53 8.99 -8.61
CA PRO A 151 -7.67 8.12 -8.35
C PRO A 151 -7.54 6.77 -9.09
N PRO A 152 -7.89 5.65 -8.47
CA PRO A 152 -8.53 5.47 -7.16
C PRO A 152 -7.56 5.23 -5.98
N LEU A 153 -6.27 5.56 -6.09
CA LEU A 153 -5.30 5.36 -4.99
C LEU A 153 -5.64 6.22 -3.76
N ASP A 154 -5.23 5.78 -2.58
CA ASP A 154 -5.57 6.42 -1.29
C ASP A 154 -5.15 7.89 -1.21
N GLY A 155 -3.97 8.23 -1.74
CA GLY A 155 -3.47 9.60 -1.80
C GLY A 155 -4.38 10.57 -2.55
N SER A 156 -5.19 10.07 -3.47
CA SER A 156 -6.17 10.89 -4.18
C SER A 156 -7.27 11.43 -3.28
N ARG A 157 -7.62 10.73 -2.19
CA ARG A 157 -8.64 11.18 -1.22
C ARG A 157 -8.18 12.43 -0.44
N ILE A 158 -6.87 12.55 -0.21
CA ILE A 158 -6.29 13.75 0.41
C ILE A 158 -6.43 14.93 -0.54
N LEU A 159 -6.05 14.72 -1.81
CA LEU A 159 -6.22 15.74 -2.84
C LEU A 159 -7.70 16.13 -2.99
N TYR A 160 -8.61 15.16 -2.98
CA TYR A 160 -10.05 15.40 -3.07
C TYR A 160 -10.56 16.29 -1.92
N ALA A 161 -10.08 16.09 -0.69
CA ALA A 161 -10.52 16.87 0.47
C ALA A 161 -10.20 18.37 0.36
N VAL A 162 -9.10 18.72 -0.33
CA VAL A 162 -8.66 20.13 -0.51
C VAL A 162 -9.01 20.69 -1.89
N ALA A 163 -9.41 19.86 -2.85
CA ALA A 163 -9.61 20.25 -4.24
C ALA A 163 -10.89 21.09 -4.43
N PRO A 164 -10.88 22.07 -5.35
CA PRO A 164 -12.09 22.78 -5.75
C PRO A 164 -13.03 21.84 -6.55
N ASN A 165 -14.32 22.20 -6.61
CA ASN A 165 -15.37 21.36 -7.22
C ASN A 165 -15.07 20.96 -8.68
N SER A 166 -14.44 21.82 -9.47
CA SER A 166 -14.02 21.53 -10.85
C SER A 166 -13.04 20.36 -10.91
N VAL A 167 -12.05 20.31 -10.01
CA VAL A 167 -11.07 19.23 -9.92
C VAL A 167 -11.72 17.95 -9.38
N ARG A 168 -12.57 18.07 -8.36
CA ARG A 168 -13.33 16.93 -7.80
C ARG A 168 -14.17 16.22 -8.86
N SER A 169 -14.83 16.96 -9.76
CA SER A 169 -15.63 16.37 -10.83
C SER A 169 -14.78 15.57 -11.82
N VAL A 170 -13.57 16.02 -12.12
CA VAL A 170 -12.60 15.27 -12.94
C VAL A 170 -12.13 14.01 -12.22
N MET A 171 -11.78 14.12 -10.94
CA MET A 171 -11.34 12.98 -10.13
C MET A 171 -12.43 11.90 -10.05
N GLN A 172 -13.69 12.28 -9.87
CA GLN A 172 -14.81 11.34 -9.87
C GLN A 172 -14.97 10.60 -11.20
N LYS A 173 -14.83 11.30 -12.34
CA LYS A 173 -14.87 10.67 -13.67
C LYS A 173 -13.72 9.68 -13.86
N ILE A 174 -12.53 10.01 -13.36
CA ILE A 174 -11.37 9.11 -13.38
C ILE A 174 -11.66 7.88 -12.52
N GLU A 175 -12.20 8.07 -11.32
CA GLU A 175 -12.53 6.98 -10.39
C GLU A 175 -13.58 6.00 -10.95
N GLN A 176 -14.56 6.49 -11.73
CA GLN A 176 -15.55 5.64 -12.40
C GLN A 176 -14.93 4.65 -13.40
N ASN A 177 -13.81 5.01 -14.04
CA ASN A 177 -13.04 4.12 -14.92
C ASN A 177 -11.99 3.30 -14.16
N GLY A 178 -11.83 3.57 -12.89
CA GLY A 178 -11.16 2.82 -11.83
C GLY A 178 -9.82 2.21 -12.20
N VAL A 179 -9.69 0.93 -11.91
CA VAL A 179 -8.46 0.15 -12.02
C VAL A 179 -7.85 0.13 -13.42
N LEU A 180 -8.68 0.10 -14.48
CA LEU A 180 -8.18 0.08 -15.86
C LEU A 180 -7.37 1.33 -16.19
N LEU A 181 -7.83 2.50 -15.76
CA LEU A 181 -7.12 3.76 -16.02
C LEU A 181 -5.79 3.81 -15.25
N VAL A 182 -5.77 3.37 -14.00
CA VAL A 182 -4.50 3.27 -13.23
C VAL A 182 -3.54 2.31 -13.91
N MET A 183 -4.00 1.15 -14.37
CA MET A 183 -3.15 0.22 -15.12
C MET A 183 -2.53 0.87 -16.36
N ILE A 184 -3.35 1.58 -17.14
CA ILE A 184 -2.86 2.30 -18.33
C ILE A 184 -1.82 3.36 -17.93
N ILE A 185 -2.07 4.16 -16.90
CA ILE A 185 -1.13 5.18 -16.42
C ILE A 185 0.16 4.53 -15.94
N VAL A 186 0.08 3.47 -15.14
CA VAL A 186 1.26 2.75 -14.63
C VAL A 186 2.10 2.17 -15.77
N VAL A 187 1.48 1.60 -16.80
CA VAL A 187 2.20 1.04 -17.95
C VAL A 187 2.82 2.15 -18.80
N LEU A 188 2.06 3.20 -19.13
CA LEU A 188 2.56 4.29 -20.00
C LEU A 188 3.63 5.15 -19.32
N PHE A 189 3.57 5.31 -18.00
CA PHE A 189 4.49 6.16 -17.23
C PHE A 189 5.35 5.35 -16.26
N SER A 190 5.55 4.05 -16.52
CA SER A 190 6.30 3.14 -15.65
C SER A 190 7.67 3.69 -15.24
N ASP A 191 8.43 4.28 -16.18
CA ASP A 191 9.75 4.83 -15.89
C ASP A 191 9.69 6.04 -14.95
N VAL A 192 8.75 6.96 -15.18
CA VAL A 192 8.58 8.17 -14.36
C VAL A 192 8.11 7.78 -12.96
N ILE A 193 7.08 6.91 -12.88
CA ILE A 193 6.55 6.42 -11.61
C ILE A 193 7.65 5.67 -10.85
N GLY A 194 8.39 4.79 -11.52
CA GLY A 194 9.50 4.05 -10.93
C GLY A 194 10.61 4.95 -10.38
N GLN A 195 10.98 6.02 -11.10
CA GLN A 195 11.96 7.01 -10.64
C GLN A 195 11.45 7.78 -9.41
N VAL A 196 10.21 8.25 -9.44
CA VAL A 196 9.58 8.95 -8.30
C VAL A 196 9.51 8.03 -7.09
N MET A 197 8.98 6.82 -7.26
CA MET A 197 8.87 5.85 -6.17
C MET A 197 10.24 5.51 -5.57
N SER A 198 11.23 5.18 -6.39
CA SER A 198 12.56 4.85 -5.91
C SER A 198 13.25 6.05 -5.23
N GLY A 199 12.99 7.27 -5.71
CA GLY A 199 13.45 8.50 -5.06
C GLY A 199 12.86 8.68 -3.67
N CYS A 200 11.53 8.54 -3.54
CA CYS A 200 10.82 8.63 -2.27
C CYS A 200 11.26 7.52 -1.29
N ILE A 201 11.35 6.27 -1.76
CA ILE A 201 11.80 5.14 -0.93
C ILE A 201 13.21 5.38 -0.40
N ARG A 202 14.15 5.81 -1.25
CA ARG A 202 15.51 6.14 -0.81
C ARG A 202 15.54 7.28 0.21
N ALA A 203 14.70 8.30 0.03
CA ALA A 203 14.61 9.40 1.00
C ALA A 203 14.11 8.90 2.37
N ILE A 204 13.07 8.06 2.39
CA ILE A 204 12.54 7.48 3.63
C ILE A 204 13.57 6.56 4.29
N LEU A 205 14.26 5.71 3.52
CA LEU A 205 15.32 4.84 4.05
C LEU A 205 16.46 5.64 4.68
N ARG A 206 16.87 6.76 4.09
CA ARG A 206 17.87 7.66 4.70
C ARG A 206 17.40 8.20 6.05
N VAL A 207 16.10 8.55 6.16
CA VAL A 207 15.53 8.97 7.44
C VAL A 207 15.58 7.83 8.45
N PHE A 208 15.24 6.61 8.06
CA PHE A 208 15.33 5.45 8.94
C PHE A 208 16.78 5.19 9.39
N MET A 209 17.72 5.20 8.43
CA MET A 209 19.14 5.04 8.74
C MET A 209 19.63 6.09 9.76
N ASN A 210 19.27 7.36 9.55
CA ASN A 210 19.63 8.42 10.49
C ASN A 210 19.04 8.24 11.89
N ILE A 211 17.78 7.77 11.98
CA ILE A 211 17.11 7.52 13.27
C ILE A 211 17.78 6.37 14.03
N PHE A 212 18.18 5.31 13.33
CA PHE A 212 18.80 4.13 13.94
C PHE A 212 20.34 4.21 14.04
N GLY A 213 20.97 5.26 13.47
CA GLY A 213 22.41 5.47 13.52
C GLY A 213 23.23 4.51 12.65
N VAL A 214 22.69 4.11 11.51
CA VAL A 214 23.32 3.15 10.57
C VAL A 214 23.46 3.76 9.17
#